data_2d843016dac50cf28ed483f7b04266b9
#
_entry.id   2d843016dac50cf28ed483f7b04266b9
#
_cell.length_a   1.000
_cell.length_b   1.000
_cell.length_c   1.000
_cell.angle_alpha   90.00
_cell.angle_beta   90.00
_cell.angle_gamma   90.00
#
_symmetry.space_group_name_H-M   'P 1'
#
loop_
_entity.id
_entity.type
_entity.pdbx_description
1 polymer ?
#
loop_
_entity_poly.entity_id
_entity_poly.type
_entity_poly.pdbx_seq_one_letter_code
_entity_poly.pdbx_strand_id
1 'polypeptide(L)'
;PRLPDISGPELEHPFARVLLMSLGSVPFWCLLVVATVPPPPAAGQLANTALVALFSGVLATSLFLFARNESKSGSQLAAVDATQSSEVIFALAGEILIVGAALPNATGLLGIVVTAAGLALFVRFQETPA
;
A
#
# COMPACT_ATOMS: atom_id res chain seq x y z
N PRO A 1 17.07 28.15 -3.47
CA PRO A 1 16.51 27.78 -4.76
C PRO A 1 15.20 27.04 -4.51
N ARG A 2 14.08 27.66 -4.90
CA ARG A 2 12.77 26.97 -4.88
C ARG A 2 12.81 25.95 -6.01
N LEU A 3 12.52 24.70 -5.69
CA LEU A 3 12.28 23.67 -6.72
C LEU A 3 11.15 24.17 -7.62
N PRO A 4 11.23 24.00 -8.95
CA PRO A 4 10.12 24.32 -9.83
C PRO A 4 8.88 23.58 -9.35
N ASP A 5 7.76 24.29 -9.32
CA ASP A 5 6.47 23.73 -8.97
C ASP A 5 6.07 22.70 -10.05
N ILE A 6 6.25 21.42 -9.74
CA ILE A 6 5.97 20.29 -10.65
C ILE A 6 4.48 19.90 -10.54
N SER A 7 3.64 20.71 -9.90
CA SER A 7 2.21 20.50 -9.77
C SER A 7 1.50 20.80 -11.09
N GLY A 8 1.55 19.84 -12.02
CA GLY A 8 0.67 19.85 -13.19
C GLY A 8 -0.66 19.16 -12.87
N PRO A 9 -1.77 19.54 -13.52
CA PRO A 9 -3.08 18.89 -13.33
C PRO A 9 -3.05 17.39 -13.61
N GLU A 10 -2.09 16.93 -14.38
CA GLU A 10 -1.85 15.52 -14.69
C GLU A 10 -1.38 14.72 -13.46
N LEU A 11 -0.68 15.36 -12.51
CA LEU A 11 -0.19 14.73 -11.28
C LEU A 11 -1.27 14.64 -10.19
N GLU A 12 -2.39 15.33 -10.35
CA GLU A 12 -3.52 15.26 -9.42
C GLU A 12 -4.33 13.97 -9.61
N HIS A 13 -4.23 13.34 -10.80
CA HIS A 13 -4.97 12.13 -11.07
C HIS A 13 -4.28 10.90 -10.45
N PRO A 14 -4.98 10.11 -9.60
CA PRO A 14 -4.39 8.98 -8.90
C PRO A 14 -3.70 7.96 -9.82
N PHE A 15 -4.32 7.63 -10.95
CA PHE A 15 -3.74 6.69 -11.92
C PHE A 15 -2.45 7.22 -12.56
N ALA A 16 -2.35 8.52 -12.82
CA ALA A 16 -1.13 9.13 -13.35
C ALA A 16 0.01 9.04 -12.34
N ARG A 17 -0.26 9.24 -11.05
CA ARG A 17 0.74 9.04 -9.98
C ARG A 17 1.23 7.60 -9.92
N VAL A 18 0.32 6.61 -9.95
CA VAL A 18 0.68 5.19 -9.95
C VAL A 18 1.54 4.86 -11.16
N LEU A 19 1.16 5.36 -12.34
CA LEU A 19 1.91 5.16 -13.59
C LEU A 19 3.34 5.74 -13.48
N LEU A 20 3.47 6.97 -13.00
CA LEU A 20 4.76 7.63 -12.84
C LEU A 20 5.65 6.90 -11.80
N MET A 21 5.09 6.47 -10.68
CA MET A 21 5.81 5.69 -9.68
C MET A 21 6.31 4.37 -10.27
N SER A 22 5.45 3.67 -11.04
CA SER A 22 5.80 2.41 -11.70
C SER A 22 6.88 2.62 -12.75
N LEU A 23 6.74 3.60 -13.64
CA LEU A 23 7.75 3.93 -14.65
C LEU A 23 9.08 4.37 -14.01
N GLY A 24 9.02 5.16 -12.94
CA GLY A 24 10.21 5.58 -12.22
C GLY A 24 10.99 4.43 -11.58
N SER A 25 10.34 3.31 -11.25
CA SER A 25 10.99 2.12 -10.71
C SER A 25 11.62 1.21 -11.77
N VAL A 26 11.21 1.33 -13.05
CA VAL A 26 11.67 0.45 -14.15
C VAL A 26 13.20 0.43 -14.29
N PRO A 27 13.95 1.57 -14.27
CA PRO A 27 15.41 1.54 -14.39
C PRO A 27 16.08 0.71 -13.30
N PHE A 28 15.56 0.80 -12.06
CA PHE A 28 16.06 0.01 -10.94
C PHE A 28 15.86 -1.49 -11.19
N TRP A 29 14.66 -1.90 -11.61
CA TRP A 29 14.35 -3.29 -11.87
C TRP A 29 15.14 -3.85 -13.06
N CYS A 30 15.32 -3.05 -14.13
CA CYS A 30 16.17 -3.44 -15.26
C CYS A 30 17.61 -3.70 -14.83
N LEU A 31 18.17 -2.82 -13.99
CA LEU A 31 19.52 -2.96 -13.47
C LEU A 31 19.67 -4.20 -12.59
N LEU A 32 18.67 -4.46 -11.75
CA LEU A 32 18.64 -5.64 -10.88
C LEU A 32 18.57 -6.94 -11.69
N VAL A 33 17.72 -7.00 -12.72
CA VAL A 33 17.62 -8.18 -13.61
C VAL A 33 18.92 -8.44 -14.33
N VAL A 34 19.60 -7.41 -14.84
CA VAL A 34 20.90 -7.56 -15.50
C VAL A 34 21.96 -8.05 -14.51
N ALA A 35 21.93 -7.56 -13.26
CA ALA A 35 22.91 -7.94 -12.24
C ALA A 35 22.71 -9.35 -11.70
N THR A 36 21.46 -9.82 -11.59
CA THR A 36 21.13 -11.11 -10.95
C THR A 36 20.87 -12.24 -11.95
N VAL A 37 20.60 -11.91 -13.22
CA VAL A 37 20.26 -12.88 -14.29
C VAL A 37 19.28 -13.97 -13.79
N PRO A 38 18.09 -13.59 -13.28
CA PRO A 38 17.16 -14.54 -12.70
C PRO A 38 16.63 -15.51 -13.78
N PRO A 39 16.26 -16.75 -13.41
CA PRO A 39 15.59 -17.65 -14.35
C PRO A 39 14.26 -17.05 -14.82
N PRO A 40 13.79 -17.41 -16.03
CA PRO A 40 12.51 -16.93 -16.53
C PRO A 40 11.36 -17.38 -15.61
N PRO A 41 10.41 -16.48 -15.30
CA PRO A 41 9.30 -16.79 -14.41
C PRO A 41 8.34 -17.84 -15.04
N ALA A 42 7.78 -18.72 -14.22
CA ALA A 42 6.76 -19.65 -14.66
C ALA A 42 5.46 -18.91 -15.04
N ALA A 43 4.66 -19.49 -15.96
CA ALA A 43 3.40 -18.89 -16.39
C ALA A 43 2.43 -18.60 -15.23
N GLY A 44 2.32 -19.51 -14.25
CA GLY A 44 1.51 -19.29 -13.04
C GLY A 44 2.01 -18.13 -12.19
N GLN A 45 3.31 -17.95 -12.10
CA GLN A 45 3.91 -16.81 -11.38
C GLN A 45 3.59 -15.49 -12.10
N LEU A 46 3.67 -15.46 -13.44
CA LEU A 46 3.28 -14.28 -14.21
C LEU A 46 1.81 -13.93 -14.02
N ALA A 47 0.91 -14.92 -14.05
CA ALA A 47 -0.52 -14.71 -13.84
C ALA A 47 -0.81 -14.15 -12.45
N ASN A 48 -0.24 -14.74 -11.41
CA ASN A 48 -0.40 -14.25 -10.03
C ASN A 48 0.16 -12.83 -9.87
N THR A 49 1.34 -12.56 -10.41
CA THR A 49 1.95 -11.23 -10.35
C THR A 49 1.08 -10.20 -11.08
N ALA A 50 0.52 -10.55 -12.24
CA ALA A 50 -0.39 -9.66 -12.98
C ALA A 50 -1.66 -9.35 -12.19
N LEU A 51 -2.27 -10.34 -11.53
CA LEU A 51 -3.43 -10.12 -10.65
C LEU A 51 -3.08 -9.22 -9.47
N VAL A 52 -1.97 -9.46 -8.79
CA VAL A 52 -1.51 -8.61 -7.68
C VAL A 52 -1.23 -7.20 -8.17
N ALA A 53 -0.54 -7.03 -9.29
CA ALA A 53 -0.26 -5.72 -9.88
C ALA A 53 -1.55 -4.96 -10.21
N LEU A 54 -2.56 -5.63 -10.75
CA LEU A 54 -3.84 -5.01 -11.10
C LEU A 54 -4.62 -4.61 -9.84
N PHE A 55 -4.86 -5.54 -8.93
CA PHE A 55 -5.73 -5.30 -7.77
C PHE A 55 -5.05 -4.49 -6.67
N SER A 56 -3.83 -4.82 -6.31
CA SER A 56 -3.08 -4.11 -5.26
C SER A 56 -2.32 -2.90 -5.83
N GLY A 57 -1.58 -3.09 -6.92
CA GLY A 57 -0.76 -2.03 -7.51
C GLY A 57 -1.60 -0.91 -8.14
N VAL A 58 -2.62 -1.23 -8.92
CA VAL A 58 -3.40 -0.21 -9.63
C VAL A 58 -4.65 0.17 -8.85
N LEU A 59 -5.56 -0.76 -8.59
CA LEU A 59 -6.86 -0.43 -7.99
C LEU A 59 -6.73 0.07 -6.55
N ALA A 60 -6.11 -0.69 -5.66
CA ALA A 60 -6.01 -0.31 -4.25
C ALA A 60 -5.18 0.97 -4.07
N THR A 61 -4.03 1.08 -4.73
CA THR A 61 -3.19 2.28 -4.63
C THR A 61 -3.90 3.51 -5.20
N SER A 62 -4.64 3.38 -6.32
CA SER A 62 -5.40 4.50 -6.88
C SER A 62 -6.53 4.95 -5.97
N LEU A 63 -7.27 4.02 -5.35
CA LEU A 63 -8.31 4.34 -4.36
C LEU A 63 -7.72 5.03 -3.13
N PHE A 64 -6.58 4.55 -2.65
CA PHE A 64 -5.87 5.17 -1.52
C PHE A 64 -5.44 6.61 -1.85
N LEU A 65 -4.81 6.83 -3.01
CA LEU A 65 -4.42 8.16 -3.46
C LEU A 65 -5.62 9.08 -3.70
N PHE A 66 -6.72 8.54 -4.22
CA PHE A 66 -7.97 9.28 -4.35
C PHE A 66 -8.50 9.73 -2.99
N ALA A 67 -8.59 8.82 -2.01
CA ALA A 67 -9.02 9.15 -0.66
C ALA A 67 -8.13 10.21 0.00
N ARG A 68 -6.81 10.15 -0.21
CA ARG A 68 -5.87 11.18 0.26
C ARG A 68 -6.11 12.54 -0.39
N ASN A 69 -6.41 12.56 -1.69
CA ASN A 69 -6.69 13.81 -2.40
C ASN A 69 -8.00 14.46 -1.93
N GLU A 70 -9.02 13.66 -1.56
CA GLU A 70 -10.28 14.16 -1.01
C GLU A 70 -10.17 14.65 0.44
N SER A 71 -9.07 14.32 1.12
CA SER A 71 -8.85 14.71 2.51
C SER A 71 -8.57 16.21 2.62
N LYS A 72 -9.46 16.94 3.33
CA LYS A 72 -9.42 18.41 3.47
C LYS A 72 -8.70 18.87 4.74
N SER A 73 -8.41 17.97 5.66
CA SER A 73 -7.74 18.27 6.93
C SER A 73 -6.64 17.26 7.23
N GLY A 74 -5.67 17.68 8.06
CA GLY A 74 -4.61 16.79 8.52
C GLY A 74 -5.14 15.56 9.26
N SER A 75 -6.24 15.70 10.00
CA SER A 75 -6.90 14.59 10.69
C SER A 75 -7.49 13.57 9.70
N GLN A 76 -8.18 14.03 8.65
CA GLN A 76 -8.69 13.16 7.60
C GLN A 76 -7.57 12.44 6.85
N LEU A 77 -6.49 13.15 6.53
CA LEU A 77 -5.32 12.55 5.89
C LEU A 77 -4.71 11.46 6.76
N ALA A 78 -4.53 11.74 8.04
CA ALA A 78 -4.01 10.76 8.99
C ALA A 78 -4.96 9.55 9.15
N ALA A 79 -6.29 9.74 9.06
CA ALA A 79 -7.25 8.64 9.07
C ALA A 79 -7.10 7.74 7.84
N VAL A 80 -6.96 8.33 6.65
CA VAL A 80 -6.69 7.57 5.41
C VAL A 80 -5.38 6.80 5.53
N ASP A 81 -4.31 7.43 6.02
CA ASP A 81 -3.01 6.77 6.18
C ASP A 81 -3.07 5.64 7.22
N ALA A 82 -3.90 5.77 8.28
CA ALA A 82 -4.10 4.72 9.28
C ALA A 82 -4.81 3.47 8.72
N THR A 83 -5.56 3.59 7.61
CA THR A 83 -6.17 2.41 6.97
C THR A 83 -5.13 1.41 6.46
N GLN A 84 -3.93 1.88 6.11
CA GLN A 84 -2.82 0.99 5.72
C GLN A 84 -2.38 0.06 6.87
N SER A 85 -2.49 0.52 8.12
CA SER A 85 -2.19 -0.33 9.27
C SER A 85 -3.19 -1.48 9.43
N SER A 86 -4.44 -1.30 8.99
CA SER A 86 -5.46 -2.35 9.01
C SER A 86 -5.23 -3.43 7.96
N GLU A 87 -4.50 -3.13 6.88
CA GLU A 87 -4.17 -4.07 5.81
C GLU A 87 -3.47 -5.32 6.36
N VAL A 88 -2.56 -5.16 7.32
CA VAL A 88 -1.86 -6.28 7.96
C VAL A 88 -2.83 -7.25 8.64
N ILE A 89 -3.86 -6.71 9.30
CA ILE A 89 -4.88 -7.51 10.00
C ILE A 89 -5.74 -8.28 8.98
N PHE A 90 -6.19 -7.60 7.92
CA PHE A 90 -6.98 -8.23 6.87
C PHE A 90 -6.18 -9.26 6.05
N ALA A 91 -4.91 -8.96 5.75
CA ALA A 91 -4.01 -9.89 5.05
C ALA A 91 -3.83 -11.18 5.86
N LEU A 92 -3.54 -11.06 7.16
CA LEU A 92 -3.40 -12.22 8.03
C LEU A 92 -4.71 -13.02 8.16
N ALA A 93 -5.83 -12.34 8.34
CA ALA A 93 -7.13 -13.01 8.41
C ALA A 93 -7.42 -13.78 7.11
N GLY A 94 -7.16 -13.18 5.95
CA GLY A 94 -7.29 -13.84 4.64
C GLY A 94 -6.35 -15.02 4.49
N GLU A 95 -5.11 -14.89 4.92
CA GLU A 95 -4.13 -15.98 4.86
C GLU A 95 -4.54 -17.19 5.70
N ILE A 96 -5.02 -16.95 6.92
CA ILE A 96 -5.50 -18.02 7.81
C ILE A 96 -6.79 -18.64 7.29
N LEU A 97 -7.78 -17.83 6.90
CA LEU A 97 -9.12 -18.30 6.56
C LEU A 97 -9.21 -18.90 5.16
N ILE A 98 -8.45 -18.39 4.19
CA ILE A 98 -8.52 -18.79 2.78
C ILE A 98 -7.44 -19.80 2.45
N VAL A 99 -6.21 -19.56 2.90
CA VAL A 99 -5.04 -20.39 2.57
C VAL A 99 -4.80 -21.48 3.61
N GLY A 100 -5.39 -21.34 4.81
CA GLY A 100 -5.19 -22.30 5.91
C GLY A 100 -3.80 -22.20 6.53
N ALA A 101 -3.19 -21.01 6.48
CA ALA A 101 -1.86 -20.79 7.04
C ALA A 101 -1.86 -20.95 8.57
N ALA A 102 -0.71 -21.35 9.10
CA ALA A 102 -0.52 -21.44 10.55
C ALA A 102 -0.57 -20.04 11.19
N LEU A 103 -1.06 -20.00 12.43
CA LEU A 103 -1.02 -18.77 13.22
C LEU A 103 0.42 -18.25 13.36
N PRO A 104 0.63 -16.92 13.34
CA PRO A 104 1.93 -16.33 13.59
C PRO A 104 2.48 -16.75 14.97
N ASN A 105 3.79 -16.71 15.09
CA ASN A 105 4.45 -16.89 16.38
C ASN A 105 4.07 -15.79 17.38
N ALA A 106 4.44 -15.97 18.65
CA ALA A 106 4.10 -15.02 19.73
C ALA A 106 4.53 -13.58 19.43
N THR A 107 5.67 -13.39 18.78
CA THR A 107 6.16 -12.06 18.40
C THR A 107 5.27 -11.43 17.32
N GLY A 108 4.86 -12.21 16.34
CA GLY A 108 3.92 -11.77 15.30
C GLY A 108 2.55 -11.41 15.87
N LEU A 109 2.00 -12.24 16.77
CA LEU A 109 0.75 -11.94 17.47
C LEU A 109 0.84 -10.66 18.30
N LEU A 110 1.94 -10.46 19.01
CA LEU A 110 2.17 -9.22 19.76
C LEU A 110 2.18 -8.00 18.83
N GLY A 111 2.86 -8.07 17.69
CA GLY A 111 2.86 -7.00 16.69
C GLY A 111 1.46 -6.64 16.22
N ILE A 112 0.62 -7.65 15.92
CA ILE A 112 -0.76 -7.45 15.50
C ILE A 112 -1.60 -6.78 16.59
N VAL A 113 -1.47 -7.23 17.83
CA VAL A 113 -2.18 -6.63 18.99
C VAL A 113 -1.78 -5.17 19.15
N VAL A 114 -0.49 -4.86 19.09
CA VAL A 114 0.02 -3.48 19.19
C VAL A 114 -0.51 -2.62 18.05
N THR A 115 -0.50 -3.12 16.82
CA THR A 115 -1.03 -2.41 15.65
C THR A 115 -2.53 -2.15 15.79
N ALA A 116 -3.32 -3.17 16.17
CA ALA A 116 -4.75 -3.03 16.39
C ALA A 116 -5.09 -2.04 17.52
N ALA A 117 -4.35 -2.11 18.63
CA ALA A 117 -4.51 -1.18 19.76
C ALA A 117 -4.16 0.26 19.35
N GLY A 118 -3.06 0.44 18.61
CA GLY A 118 -2.66 1.76 18.09
C GLY A 118 -3.72 2.35 17.16
N LEU A 119 -4.27 1.55 16.24
CA LEU A 119 -5.33 1.96 15.34
C LEU A 119 -6.63 2.33 16.11
N ALA A 120 -7.02 1.50 17.08
CA ALA A 120 -8.20 1.77 17.91
C ALA A 120 -8.07 3.06 18.73
N LEU A 121 -6.91 3.30 19.32
CA LEU A 121 -6.60 4.54 20.02
C LEU A 121 -6.62 5.74 19.09
N PHE A 122 -6.01 5.62 17.91
CA PHE A 122 -6.00 6.66 16.91
C PHE A 122 -7.41 7.07 16.50
N VAL A 123 -8.29 6.13 16.15
CA VAL A 123 -9.69 6.40 15.79
C VAL A 123 -10.43 7.07 16.94
N ARG A 124 -10.27 6.56 18.18
CA ARG A 124 -10.94 7.12 19.36
C ARG A 124 -10.56 8.57 19.64
N PHE A 125 -9.30 8.93 19.46
CA PHE A 125 -8.85 10.30 19.72
C PHE A 125 -9.10 11.28 18.57
N GLN A 126 -9.37 10.78 17.37
CA GLN A 126 -9.79 11.62 16.23
C GLN A 126 -11.22 12.15 16.38
N GLU A 127 -12.10 11.42 17.06
CA GLU A 127 -13.51 11.82 17.25
C GLU A 127 -13.71 12.92 18.31
N THR A 128 -12.65 13.41 18.96
CA THR A 128 -12.75 14.50 19.91
C THR A 128 -12.47 15.82 19.19
N PRO A 129 -13.51 16.56 18.73
CA PRO A 129 -13.29 17.91 18.21
C PRO A 129 -12.82 18.79 19.38
N ALA A 130 -11.71 19.51 19.16
CA ALA A 130 -11.22 20.55 20.06
C ALA A 130 -12.14 21.77 20.01
#